data_a90c4421ccd5e92a0961a2eabd88bdb3
#
_entry.id   a90c4421ccd5e92a0961a2eabd88bdb3
#
_cell.length_a   1.000
_cell.length_b   1.000
_cell.length_c   1.000
_cell.angle_alpha   90.00
_cell.angle_beta   90.00
_cell.angle_gamma   90.00
#
_symmetry.space_group_name_H-M   'P 1'
#
loop_
_entity.id
_entity.type
_entity.pdbx_description
1 polymer ?
#
loop_
_entity_poly.entity_id
_entity_poly.type
_entity_poly.pdbx_seq_one_letter_code
_entity_poly.pdbx_strand_id
1 'polypeptide(L)'
;MSHTIKDQKKLSTRVSKIQGQVTGLKKMLEQDHECLDVLQQIAAIRGAVNGLMREVIKGHLLEHVVLEENAEQREKDMEVVLKVLDSYIK
;
A
#
# COMPACT_ATOMS: atom_id res chain seq x y z
N MET A 1 6.66 5.05 18.86
CA MET A 1 6.00 3.87 18.28
C MET A 1 5.84 4.05 16.78
N SER A 2 6.11 3.03 16.00
CA SER A 2 5.96 3.10 14.54
C SER A 2 4.51 3.35 14.14
N HIS A 3 4.30 4.18 13.09
CA HIS A 3 2.97 4.42 12.54
C HIS A 3 2.30 3.14 12.06
N THR A 4 3.07 2.14 11.59
CA THR A 4 2.53 0.86 11.16
C THR A 4 1.97 0.07 12.33
N ILE A 5 2.59 0.17 13.51
CA ILE A 5 2.05 -0.45 14.74
C ILE A 5 0.79 0.28 15.18
N LYS A 6 0.80 1.62 15.14
CA LYS A 6 -0.35 2.43 15.53
C LYS A 6 -1.56 2.15 14.64
N ASP A 7 -1.33 1.99 13.34
CA ASP A 7 -2.39 1.75 12.35
C ASP A 7 -2.57 0.27 12.01
N GLN A 8 -2.03 -0.63 12.83
CA GLN A 8 -1.98 -2.07 12.55
C GLN A 8 -3.35 -2.65 12.14
N LYS A 9 -4.38 -2.34 12.89
CA LYS A 9 -5.72 -2.88 12.62
C LYS A 9 -6.26 -2.40 11.26
N LYS A 10 -6.11 -1.13 10.97
CA LYS A 10 -6.55 -0.53 9.71
C LYS A 10 -5.80 -1.12 8.53
N LEU A 11 -4.46 -1.21 8.64
CA LEU A 11 -3.62 -1.75 7.59
C LEU A 11 -3.88 -3.24 7.38
N SER A 12 -4.05 -4.00 8.45
CA SER A 12 -4.36 -5.43 8.40
C SER A 12 -5.71 -5.69 7.71
N THR A 13 -6.71 -4.85 7.98
CA THR A 13 -8.01 -4.94 7.32
C THR A 13 -7.87 -4.73 5.80
N ARG A 14 -7.06 -3.77 5.39
CA ARG A 14 -6.79 -3.53 3.96
C ARG A 14 -6.09 -4.71 3.32
N VAL A 15 -5.11 -5.31 4.02
CA VAL A 15 -4.40 -6.50 3.53
C VAL A 15 -5.36 -7.68 3.38
N SER A 16 -6.24 -7.90 4.35
CA SER A 16 -7.23 -8.98 4.28
C SER A 16 -8.15 -8.82 3.07
N LYS A 17 -8.54 -7.60 2.76
CA LYS A 17 -9.35 -7.31 1.57
C LYS A 17 -8.60 -7.66 0.29
N ILE A 18 -7.31 -7.29 0.22
CA ILE A 18 -6.47 -7.61 -0.93
C ILE A 18 -6.33 -9.13 -1.09
N GLN A 19 -6.12 -9.85 0.02
CA GLN A 19 -6.06 -11.31 0.00
C GLN A 19 -7.35 -11.92 -0.58
N GLY A 20 -8.50 -11.39 -0.18
CA GLY A 20 -9.78 -11.84 -0.71
C GLY A 20 -9.90 -11.60 -2.22
N GLN A 21 -9.43 -10.45 -2.68
CA GLN A 21 -9.44 -10.12 -4.10
C GLN A 21 -8.49 -11.02 -4.91
N VAL A 22 -7.33 -11.34 -4.36
CA VAL A 22 -6.37 -12.26 -5.00
C VAL A 22 -6.93 -13.67 -5.05
N THR A 23 -7.56 -14.12 -3.97
CA THR A 23 -8.25 -15.42 -3.96
C THR A 23 -9.35 -15.48 -5.01
N GLY A 24 -10.12 -14.40 -5.14
CA GLY A 24 -11.15 -14.29 -6.18
C GLY A 24 -10.57 -14.37 -7.58
N LEU A 25 -9.44 -13.71 -7.82
CA LEU A 25 -8.75 -13.78 -9.11
C LEU A 25 -8.31 -15.21 -9.43
N LYS A 26 -7.74 -15.90 -8.44
CA LYS A 26 -7.32 -17.28 -8.62
C LYS A 26 -8.49 -18.18 -9.00
N LYS A 27 -9.61 -18.06 -8.31
CA LYS A 27 -10.83 -18.82 -8.63
C LYS A 27 -11.33 -18.50 -10.02
N MET A 28 -11.30 -17.24 -10.40
CA MET A 28 -11.70 -16.81 -11.74
C MET A 28 -10.87 -17.49 -12.83
N LEU A 29 -9.56 -17.57 -12.63
CA LEU A 29 -8.65 -18.22 -13.58
C LEU A 29 -8.83 -19.75 -13.66
N GLU A 30 -9.35 -20.35 -12.60
CA GLU A 30 -9.58 -21.80 -12.53
C GLU A 30 -10.93 -22.21 -13.16
N GLN A 31 -11.74 -21.26 -13.57
CA GLN A 31 -13.05 -21.47 -14.16
C GLN A 31 -13.10 -20.85 -15.54
N ASP A 32 -14.19 -21.09 -16.26
CA ASP A 32 -14.45 -20.37 -17.51
C ASP A 32 -14.58 -18.89 -17.18
N HIS A 33 -13.89 -18.06 -17.93
CA HIS A 33 -13.82 -16.63 -17.64
C HIS A 33 -13.67 -15.81 -18.92
N GLU A 34 -14.10 -14.56 -18.84
CA GLU A 34 -13.84 -13.57 -19.86
C GLU A 34 -12.52 -12.87 -19.55
N CYS A 35 -11.70 -12.65 -20.57
CA CYS A 35 -10.43 -11.94 -20.43
C CYS A 35 -10.63 -10.56 -19.77
N LEU A 36 -11.69 -9.85 -20.17
CA LEU A 36 -11.99 -8.52 -19.61
C LEU A 36 -12.25 -8.58 -18.10
N ASP A 37 -12.93 -9.61 -17.62
CA ASP A 37 -13.21 -9.76 -16.19
C ASP A 37 -11.93 -9.97 -15.38
N VAL A 38 -11.00 -10.74 -15.94
CA VAL A 38 -9.68 -10.95 -15.32
C VAL A 38 -8.92 -9.63 -15.25
N LEU A 39 -8.91 -8.86 -16.34
CA LEU A 39 -8.23 -7.55 -16.36
C LEU A 39 -8.84 -6.58 -15.36
N GLN A 40 -10.16 -6.57 -15.24
CA GLN A 40 -10.84 -5.70 -14.26
C GLN A 40 -10.51 -6.12 -12.82
N GLN A 41 -10.43 -7.41 -12.56
CA GLN A 41 -10.05 -7.90 -11.22
C GLN A 41 -8.61 -7.50 -10.88
N ILE A 42 -7.69 -7.65 -11.85
CA ILE A 42 -6.28 -7.24 -11.65
C ILE A 42 -6.22 -5.72 -11.38
N ALA A 43 -6.97 -4.93 -12.13
CA ALA A 43 -7.00 -3.48 -11.94
C ALA A 43 -7.53 -3.11 -10.54
N ALA A 44 -8.54 -3.84 -10.04
CA ALA A 44 -9.07 -3.63 -8.70
C ALA A 44 -8.03 -3.96 -7.62
N ILE A 45 -7.30 -5.05 -7.80
CA ILE A 45 -6.21 -5.45 -6.88
C ILE A 45 -5.12 -4.38 -6.88
N ARG A 46 -4.73 -3.93 -8.06
CA ARG A 46 -3.72 -2.86 -8.20
C ARG A 46 -4.16 -1.59 -7.45
N GLY A 47 -5.43 -1.19 -7.63
CA GLY A 47 -5.97 -0.03 -6.92
C GLY A 47 -5.94 -0.19 -5.41
N ALA A 48 -6.27 -1.40 -4.92
CA ALA A 48 -6.25 -1.70 -3.49
C ALA A 48 -4.82 -1.66 -2.92
N VAL A 49 -3.84 -2.21 -3.66
CA VAL A 49 -2.42 -2.15 -3.27
C VAL A 49 -1.93 -0.71 -3.27
N ASN A 50 -2.30 0.08 -4.26
CA ASN A 50 -1.96 1.51 -4.31
C ASN A 50 -2.54 2.27 -3.11
N GLY A 51 -3.77 1.94 -2.71
CA GLY A 51 -4.39 2.52 -1.53
C GLY A 51 -3.66 2.17 -0.23
N LEU A 52 -3.23 0.92 -0.12
CA LEU A 52 -2.43 0.47 1.02
C LEU A 52 -1.10 1.24 1.09
N MET A 53 -0.42 1.36 -0.05
CA MET A 53 0.84 2.10 -0.15
C MET A 53 0.65 3.55 0.28
N ARG A 54 -0.42 4.20 -0.19
CA ARG A 54 -0.73 5.59 0.17
C ARG A 54 -0.91 5.77 1.67
N GLU A 55 -1.62 4.84 2.32
CA GLU A 55 -1.84 4.93 3.76
C GLU A 55 -0.54 4.76 4.55
N VAL A 56 0.32 3.84 4.13
CA VAL A 56 1.62 3.64 4.80
C VAL A 56 2.52 4.85 4.60
N ILE A 57 2.60 5.39 3.39
CA ILE A 57 3.39 6.59 3.09
C ILE A 57 2.88 7.78 3.91
N LYS A 58 1.56 7.97 3.96
CA LYS A 58 0.95 9.05 4.73
C LYS A 58 1.33 8.97 6.21
N GLY A 59 1.25 7.77 6.79
CA GLY A 59 1.64 7.56 8.19
C GLY A 59 3.13 7.82 8.43
N HIS A 60 3.98 7.39 7.49
CA HIS A 60 5.41 7.63 7.56
C HIS A 60 5.72 9.14 7.53
N LEU A 61 5.10 9.87 6.61
CA LEU A 61 5.32 11.31 6.49
C LEU A 61 4.85 12.05 7.75
N LEU A 62 3.71 11.65 8.31
CA LEU A 62 3.22 12.25 9.54
C LEU A 62 4.18 12.02 10.70
N GLU A 63 4.59 10.78 10.92
CA GLU A 63 5.42 10.42 12.07
C GLU A 63 6.87 10.90 11.91
N HIS A 64 7.46 10.72 10.74
CA HIS A 64 8.89 10.93 10.54
C HIS A 64 9.27 12.27 9.92
N VAL A 65 8.30 13.02 9.41
CA VAL A 65 8.56 14.35 8.82
C VAL A 65 7.83 15.42 9.60
N VAL A 66 6.51 15.32 9.72
CA VAL A 66 5.70 16.38 10.36
C VAL A 66 5.95 16.44 11.87
N LEU A 67 5.96 15.29 12.55
CA LEU A 67 6.10 15.22 14.01
C LEU A 67 7.54 15.07 14.49
N GLU A 68 8.50 14.85 13.60
CA GLU A 68 9.90 14.73 13.97
C GLU A 68 10.50 16.10 14.24
N GLU A 69 11.03 16.32 15.45
CA GLU A 69 11.58 17.59 15.87
C GLU A 69 13.02 17.79 15.39
N ASN A 70 13.76 16.71 15.18
CA ASN A 70 15.15 16.77 14.72
C ASN A 70 15.20 16.97 13.21
N ALA A 71 15.69 18.12 12.77
CA ALA A 71 15.72 18.47 11.35
C ALA A 71 16.58 17.53 10.51
N GLU A 72 17.72 17.09 11.05
CA GLU A 72 18.60 16.16 10.35
C GLU A 72 17.95 14.78 10.16
N GLN A 73 17.29 14.28 11.19
CA GLN A 73 16.55 13.02 11.11
C GLN A 73 15.38 13.12 10.16
N ARG A 74 14.67 14.26 10.17
CA ARG A 74 13.57 14.54 9.25
C ARG A 74 14.02 14.46 7.80
N GLU A 75 15.17 15.04 7.49
CA GLU A 75 15.74 15.02 6.15
C GLU A 75 16.08 13.60 5.71
N LYS A 76 16.72 12.82 6.59
CA LYS A 76 17.05 11.42 6.31
C LYS A 76 15.80 10.59 6.04
N ASP A 77 14.78 10.76 6.86
CA ASP A 77 13.53 10.01 6.72
C ASP A 77 12.80 10.40 5.43
N MET A 78 12.87 11.66 5.05
CA MET A 78 12.30 12.12 3.78
C MET A 78 13.04 11.54 2.57
N GLU A 79 14.36 11.41 2.65
CA GLU A 79 15.14 10.79 1.58
C GLU A 79 14.74 9.33 1.35
N VAL A 80 14.45 8.60 2.43
CA VAL A 80 13.98 7.21 2.34
C VAL A 80 12.63 7.15 1.61
N VAL A 81 11.71 8.05 1.94
CA VAL A 81 10.40 8.12 1.26
C VAL A 81 10.58 8.42 -0.22
N LEU A 82 11.45 9.37 -0.56
CA LEU A 82 11.69 9.73 -1.96
C LEU A 82 12.23 8.55 -2.77
N LYS A 83 13.10 7.74 -2.19
CA LYS A 83 13.61 6.52 -2.85
C LYS A 83 12.48 5.51 -3.10
N VAL A 84 11.60 5.33 -2.12
CA VAL A 84 10.45 4.44 -2.27
C VAL A 84 9.53 4.95 -3.38
N LEU A 85 9.25 6.26 -3.41
CA LEU A 85 8.41 6.86 -4.44
C LEU A 85 9.02 6.71 -5.83
N ASP A 86 10.33 6.90 -5.97
CA ASP A 86 11.03 6.72 -7.25
C ASP A 86 10.89 5.28 -7.75
N SER A 87 10.97 4.31 -6.86
CA SER A 87 10.79 2.89 -7.20
C SER A 87 9.34 2.58 -7.59
N TYR A 88 8.39 3.25 -6.96
CA TYR A 88 6.96 3.02 -7.13
C TYR A 88 6.40 3.69 -8.39
N ILE A 89 6.83 4.89 -8.67
CA ILE A 89 6.38 5.68 -9.84
C ILE A 89 7.36 5.41 -10.99
N LYS A 90 7.07 4.41 -11.79
CA LYS A 90 7.89 4.10 -12.97
C LYS A 90 7.12 4.40 -14.23
#